data_d04af1313feef45941f0dc92bde832a1
#
_entry.id   d04af1313feef45941f0dc92bde832a1
#
_cell.length_a   1.000
_cell.length_b   1.000
_cell.length_c   1.000
_cell.angle_alpha   90.00
_cell.angle_beta   90.00
_cell.angle_gamma   90.00
#
_symmetry.space_group_name_H-M   'P 1'
#
loop_
_entity.id
_entity.type
_entity.pdbx_description
1 polymer ?
#
loop_
_entity_poly.entity_id
_entity_poly.type
_entity_poly.pdbx_seq_one_letter_code
_entity_poly.pdbx_strand_id
1 'polypeptide(L)'
;MYLKKMFRKYTRKQPKQRKNVTRGWKNEKPNFHQRTMMMKKCGDKCFLGTNKRFPICKKNTCKISRKGLHSAYSRARQYKHEEIANRAYNMLYNNPKMSSIELN
;
A
#
# COMPACT_ATOMS: atom_id res chain seq x y z
N MET A 1 -12.66 12.31 29.00
CA MET A 1 -12.72 12.10 28.44
C MET A 1 -12.66 12.37 27.45
N TYR A 2 -12.50 12.42 27.10
CA TYR A 2 -12.51 12.52 26.02
C TYR A 2 -11.64 11.93 25.31
N LEU A 3 -10.87 11.47 25.56
CA LEU A 3 -9.99 10.82 24.98
C LEU A 3 -10.46 10.15 23.84
N LYS A 4 -11.46 9.51 23.85
CA LYS A 4 -11.99 8.90 22.78
C LYS A 4 -12.21 9.80 21.68
N LYS A 5 -12.49 10.96 21.93
CA LYS A 5 -12.71 11.90 20.95
C LYS A 5 -11.54 12.14 20.14
N MET A 6 -10.43 12.12 20.69
CA MET A 6 -9.24 12.38 20.01
C MET A 6 -8.98 11.39 18.97
N PHE A 7 -9.23 10.16 19.20
CA PHE A 7 -8.95 9.22 18.23
C PHE A 7 -9.79 9.41 17.07
N ARG A 8 -10.98 9.70 17.23
CA ARG A 8 -11.84 9.89 16.15
C ARG A 8 -11.44 10.97 15.25
N LYS A 9 -10.98 12.03 15.77
CA LYS A 9 -10.61 13.10 15.01
C LYS A 9 -9.60 12.79 14.06
N TYR A 10 -8.58 12.06 14.51
CA TYR A 10 -7.50 11.88 13.69
C TYR A 10 -7.81 10.91 12.63
N THR A 11 -8.65 10.01 12.79
CA THR A 11 -8.91 9.13 11.80
C THR A 11 -9.70 9.78 10.71
N ARG A 12 -10.51 10.71 10.98
CA ARG A 12 -11.28 11.35 10.01
C ARG A 12 -10.51 12.18 9.06
N LYS A 13 -9.51 12.83 9.50
CA LYS A 13 -8.74 13.62 8.67
C LYS A 13 -8.02 12.87 7.68
N GLN A 14 -7.53 11.76 8.03
CA GLN A 14 -6.71 11.02 7.15
C GLN A 14 -7.31 10.65 5.85
N PRO A 15 -8.51 10.21 5.79
CA PRO A 15 -9.08 9.81 4.55
C PRO A 15 -9.13 10.86 3.50
N LYS A 16 -9.35 12.07 3.85
CA LYS A 16 -9.39 13.10 2.94
C LYS A 16 -8.12 13.30 2.22
N GLN A 17 -7.05 13.27 2.89
CA GLN A 17 -5.80 13.47 2.30
C GLN A 17 -5.38 12.33 1.46
N ARG A 18 -5.79 11.15 1.82
CA ARG A 18 -5.35 10.01 1.13
C ARG A 18 -5.97 9.79 -0.22
N LYS A 19 -6.99 10.49 -0.54
CA LYS A 19 -7.60 10.37 -1.80
C LYS A 19 -6.64 10.56 -2.93
N ASN A 20 -5.79 11.50 -2.81
CA ASN A 20 -4.86 11.82 -3.88
C ASN A 20 -3.68 10.88 -3.98
N VAL A 21 -3.32 10.25 -2.91
CA VAL A 21 -2.12 9.41 -2.93
C VAL A 21 -2.33 8.08 -3.63
N THR A 22 -3.57 7.69 -3.87
CA THR A 22 -3.81 6.46 -4.59
C THR A 22 -4.39 6.72 -5.99
N ARG A 23 -4.47 7.97 -6.39
CA ARG A 23 -5.04 8.30 -7.65
C ARG A 23 -4.28 7.64 -8.77
N GLY A 24 -4.95 6.98 -9.65
CA GLY A 24 -4.31 6.29 -10.75
C GLY A 24 -3.91 4.85 -10.48
N TRP A 25 -3.92 4.43 -9.23
CA TRP A 25 -3.49 3.08 -8.89
C TRP A 25 -4.38 2.03 -9.55
N LYS A 26 -5.65 2.33 -9.70
CA LYS A 26 -6.56 1.45 -10.31
C LYS A 26 -6.09 1.01 -11.68
N ASN A 27 -5.46 1.89 -12.42
CA ASN A 27 -4.94 1.58 -13.75
C ASN A 27 -3.55 1.00 -13.74
N GLU A 28 -2.86 1.09 -12.63
CA GLU A 28 -1.48 0.62 -12.52
C GLU A 28 -1.35 -0.69 -11.78
N LYS A 29 -2.36 -1.09 -11.06
CA LYS A 29 -2.25 -2.30 -10.27
C LYS A 29 -2.36 -3.53 -11.15
N PRO A 30 -1.70 -4.60 -10.80
CA PRO A 30 -1.72 -5.79 -11.62
C PRO A 30 -3.02 -6.58 -11.46
N ASN A 31 -3.49 -7.20 -12.54
CA ASN A 31 -4.64 -8.08 -12.47
C ASN A 31 -4.13 -9.45 -12.03
N PHE A 32 -4.99 -10.42 -11.92
CA PHE A 32 -4.63 -11.74 -11.42
C PHE A 32 -3.52 -12.40 -12.24
N HIS A 33 -3.66 -12.38 -13.54
CA HIS A 33 -2.66 -12.99 -14.41
C HIS A 33 -1.32 -12.27 -14.27
N GLN A 34 -1.35 -10.95 -14.23
CA GLN A 34 -0.13 -10.18 -14.08
C GLN A 34 0.54 -10.44 -12.75
N ARG A 35 -0.24 -10.64 -11.69
CA ARG A 35 0.31 -10.95 -10.39
C ARG A 35 1.06 -12.27 -10.43
N THR A 36 0.53 -13.24 -11.13
CA THR A 36 1.18 -14.53 -11.23
C THR A 36 2.51 -14.41 -11.95
N MET A 37 2.54 -13.65 -13.02
CA MET A 37 3.78 -13.47 -13.74
C MET A 37 4.77 -12.67 -12.92
N MET A 38 4.30 -11.69 -12.20
CA MET A 38 5.16 -10.87 -11.37
C MET A 38 5.74 -11.67 -10.20
N MET A 39 4.97 -12.60 -9.66
CA MET A 39 5.48 -13.43 -8.59
C MET A 39 6.65 -14.27 -9.09
N LYS A 40 6.58 -14.75 -10.30
CA LYS A 40 7.64 -15.54 -10.87
C LYS A 40 8.87 -14.70 -11.15
N LYS A 41 8.68 -13.48 -11.59
CA LYS A 41 9.77 -12.63 -11.96
C LYS A 41 10.35 -11.84 -10.82
N CYS A 42 9.54 -11.31 -9.95
CA CYS A 42 9.97 -10.43 -8.90
C CYS A 42 9.97 -11.05 -7.52
N GLY A 43 9.31 -12.17 -7.37
CA GLY A 43 9.19 -12.80 -6.07
C GLY A 43 8.15 -12.09 -5.24
N ASP A 44 8.13 -12.32 -3.97
CA ASP A 44 7.12 -11.78 -3.09
C ASP A 44 7.37 -10.36 -2.66
N LYS A 45 8.42 -9.72 -3.11
CA LYS A 45 8.66 -8.35 -2.73
C LYS A 45 7.59 -7.41 -3.25
N CYS A 46 6.85 -7.80 -4.26
CA CYS A 46 5.79 -6.99 -4.82
C CYS A 46 4.43 -7.22 -4.17
N PHE A 47 4.38 -8.04 -3.15
CA PHE A 47 3.12 -8.36 -2.47
C PHE A 47 3.33 -8.36 -0.96
N LEU A 48 2.48 -7.67 -0.24
CA LEU A 48 2.61 -7.65 1.21
C LEU A 48 1.84 -8.78 1.88
N GLY A 49 0.94 -9.41 1.16
CA GLY A 49 0.18 -10.51 1.71
C GLY A 49 0.54 -11.81 1.05
N THR A 50 -0.04 -12.88 1.52
CA THR A 50 0.23 -14.20 0.94
C THR A 50 -0.65 -14.38 -0.28
N ASN A 51 -0.34 -15.33 -1.08
CA ASN A 51 -1.11 -15.64 -2.28
C ASN A 51 -1.29 -14.47 -3.22
N LYS A 52 -0.26 -13.72 -3.41
CA LYS A 52 -0.25 -12.59 -4.35
C LYS A 52 -1.25 -11.51 -3.97
N ARG A 53 -1.51 -11.37 -2.67
CA ARG A 53 -2.45 -10.37 -2.19
C ARG A 53 -1.72 -9.10 -1.83
N PHE A 54 -2.41 -8.01 -1.79
CA PHE A 54 -1.87 -6.71 -1.46
C PHE A 54 -0.69 -6.35 -2.36
N PRO A 55 -0.92 -6.26 -3.67
CA PRO A 55 0.16 -5.92 -4.60
C PRO A 55 0.62 -4.48 -4.40
N ILE A 56 1.89 -4.25 -4.43
CA ILE A 56 2.46 -2.93 -4.26
C ILE A 56 3.37 -2.50 -5.41
N CYS A 57 3.56 -3.34 -6.39
CA CYS A 57 4.35 -2.97 -7.56
C CYS A 57 3.43 -2.65 -8.72
N LYS A 58 3.87 -1.73 -9.55
CA LYS A 58 3.13 -1.38 -10.73
C LYS A 58 3.08 -2.58 -11.64
N LYS A 59 1.98 -2.79 -12.35
CA LYS A 59 1.84 -3.96 -13.20
C LYS A 59 2.97 -4.09 -14.18
N ASN A 60 3.35 -5.30 -14.43
CA ASN A 60 4.43 -5.63 -15.37
C ASN A 60 5.79 -5.06 -14.99
N THR A 61 6.00 -4.73 -13.74
CA THR A 61 7.29 -4.25 -13.27
C THR A 61 7.59 -4.86 -11.92
N CYS A 62 8.82 -4.75 -11.48
CA CYS A 62 9.17 -5.14 -10.13
C CYS A 62 9.40 -3.89 -9.27
N LYS A 63 8.91 -2.74 -9.73
CA LYS A 63 9.11 -1.50 -9.02
C LYS A 63 7.99 -1.23 -8.05
N ILE A 64 8.32 -1.01 -6.82
CA ILE A 64 7.33 -0.74 -5.78
C ILE A 64 6.76 0.65 -5.99
N SER A 65 5.45 0.75 -5.97
CA SER A 65 4.76 2.00 -6.19
C SER A 65 4.25 2.59 -4.90
N ARG A 66 4.46 3.87 -4.71
CA ARG A 66 3.98 4.54 -3.52
C ARG A 66 2.46 4.50 -3.49
N LYS A 67 1.82 4.60 -4.64
CA LYS A 67 0.38 4.51 -4.72
C LYS A 67 -0.07 3.12 -4.28
N GLY A 68 0.66 2.11 -4.69
CA GLY A 68 0.36 0.74 -4.29
C GLY A 68 0.51 0.53 -2.80
N LEU A 69 1.52 1.15 -2.20
CA LEU A 69 1.73 1.04 -0.77
C LEU A 69 0.59 1.71 0.00
N HIS A 70 0.17 2.88 -0.43
CA HIS A 70 -0.94 3.56 0.23
C HIS A 70 -2.23 2.76 0.10
N SER A 71 -2.44 2.16 -1.06
CA SER A 71 -3.62 1.36 -1.28
C SER A 71 -3.60 0.12 -0.39
N ALA A 72 -2.45 -0.54 -0.29
CA ALA A 72 -2.31 -1.72 0.54
C ALA A 72 -2.52 -1.36 2.00
N TYR A 73 -1.99 -0.22 2.42
CA TYR A 73 -2.14 0.24 3.78
C TYR A 73 -3.62 0.45 4.12
N SER A 74 -4.36 1.14 3.25
CA SER A 74 -5.76 1.39 3.47
C SER A 74 -6.57 0.11 3.53
N ARG A 75 -6.31 -0.79 2.60
CA ARG A 75 -7.05 -2.03 2.58
C ARG A 75 -6.71 -2.90 3.77
N ALA A 76 -5.48 -2.94 4.17
CA ALA A 76 -5.08 -3.74 5.32
C ALA A 76 -5.74 -3.21 6.58
N ARG A 77 -5.86 -1.90 6.70
CA ARG A 77 -6.53 -1.33 7.84
C ARG A 77 -8.02 -1.62 7.81
N GLN A 78 -8.60 -1.57 6.64
CA GLN A 78 -10.01 -1.82 6.47
C GLN A 78 -10.38 -3.25 6.87
N TYR A 79 -9.53 -4.19 6.57
CA TYR A 79 -9.79 -5.58 6.89
C TYR A 79 -9.04 -6.08 8.13
N LYS A 80 -8.48 -5.16 8.88
CA LYS A 80 -7.79 -5.46 10.14
C LYS A 80 -6.59 -6.39 10.03
N HIS A 81 -5.85 -6.24 8.96
CA HIS A 81 -4.59 -6.96 8.80
C HIS A 81 -3.48 -6.03 9.30
N GLU A 82 -3.34 -5.92 10.59
CA GLU A 82 -2.42 -4.99 11.19
C GLU A 82 -0.98 -5.17 10.82
N GLU A 83 -0.55 -6.38 10.70
CA GLU A 83 0.83 -6.64 10.35
C GLU A 83 1.13 -6.11 8.97
N ILE A 84 0.24 -6.31 8.01
CA ILE A 84 0.43 -5.81 6.66
C ILE A 84 0.37 -4.29 6.65
N ALA A 85 -0.55 -3.71 7.41
CA ALA A 85 -0.66 -2.27 7.49
C ALA A 85 0.62 -1.66 8.05
N ASN A 86 1.19 -2.28 9.06
CA ASN A 86 2.41 -1.78 9.66
C ASN A 86 3.57 -1.86 8.69
N ARG A 87 3.64 -2.91 7.92
CA ARG A 87 4.70 -3.05 6.93
C ARG A 87 4.58 -1.98 5.86
N ALA A 88 3.38 -1.74 5.38
CA ALA A 88 3.17 -0.72 4.37
C ALA A 88 3.52 0.66 4.94
N TYR A 89 3.13 0.92 6.16
CA TYR A 89 3.41 2.19 6.80
C TYR A 89 4.91 2.40 6.92
N ASN A 90 5.63 1.40 7.34
CA ASN A 90 7.07 1.52 7.51
C ASN A 90 7.76 1.75 6.17
N MET A 91 7.29 1.12 5.15
CA MET A 91 7.88 1.32 3.84
C MET A 91 7.59 2.73 3.31
N LEU A 92 6.45 3.27 3.65
CA LEU A 92 6.10 4.60 3.20
C LEU A 92 6.83 5.71 3.94
N TYR A 93 6.99 5.55 5.23
CA TYR A 93 7.45 6.66 6.05
C TYR A 93 8.75 6.45 6.78
N ASN A 94 9.14 5.23 7.00
CA ASN A 94 10.34 4.95 7.77
C ASN A 94 11.49 4.40 6.94
N ASN A 95 11.30 4.24 5.66
CA ASN A 95 12.33 3.70 4.80
C ASN A 95 12.73 4.76 3.78
N PRO A 96 13.83 5.44 3.95
CA PRO A 96 14.26 6.48 3.05
C PRO A 96 14.47 6.01 1.62
N LYS A 97 14.89 4.80 1.43
CA LYS A 97 15.12 4.31 0.14
C LYS A 97 13.84 4.17 -0.61
N MET A 98 12.79 3.78 0.07
CA MET A 98 11.53 3.63 -0.55
C MET A 98 10.97 4.96 -0.99
N SER A 99 11.20 5.97 -0.21
CA SER A 99 10.77 7.28 -0.54
C SER A 99 11.40 7.76 -1.80
N SER A 100 12.62 7.45 -2.00
CA SER A 100 13.31 7.89 -3.15
C SER A 100 12.88 7.13 -4.37
N ILE A 101 12.52 5.90 -4.26
CA ILE A 101 12.12 5.13 -5.36
C ILE A 101 10.82 5.57 -5.90
N GLU A 102 10.00 6.04 -5.10
CA GLU A 102 8.72 6.34 -5.46
C GLU A 102 8.41 7.63 -5.95
N LEU A 103 9.08 8.19 -6.74
CA LEU A 103 8.87 9.45 -7.22
C LEU A 103 7.84 9.55 -8.22
N ASN A 104 7.42 8.59 -8.76
CA ASN A 104 6.45 8.74 -9.73
C ASN A 104 5.15 8.74 -9.29
#